data_9a57eba2656d85fb536fa0c46f8fd7c5
#
_entry.id   9a57eba2656d85fb536fa0c46f8fd7c5
#
_cell.length_a   1.000
_cell.length_b   1.000
_cell.length_c   1.000
_cell.angle_alpha   90.00
_cell.angle_beta   90.00
_cell.angle_gamma   90.00
#
_symmetry.space_group_name_H-M   'P 1'
#
loop_
_entity.id
_entity.type
_entity.pdbx_description
1 polymer ?
#
loop_
_entity_poly.entity_id
_entity_poly.type
_entity_poly.pdbx_seq_one_letter_code
_entity_poly.pdbx_strand_id
1 'polypeptide(L)'
;MSEVKHSRLIILGSGPAGYTAAVYAARANLKPVVITGIQPGGQLTTTTEVDNWPGDVEGLTGPALMTRMQQHAERFDTEIVYDHIHTAELQQRPFTLKGDSGTYTCDALIIATGASAQYLGMSSEEAFMGKGVSACATCDGFFYRNQVVCVVGGGNTAVEEALYLANIAKEVHLIHRRDKLRSEKILQDKLFDKAENGNVRLHWNTTLDEVLGDASGVTGVRLKSTIDGSTSELSLAGVFIAIGHKPNTDLFQGQLEMRDGYLRIHGGSEGNATQTSIEGVFAAGDVAXXXXSRPVQYANWRSFSPASIQLRCHRA
;
A
#
# COMPACT_ATOMS: atom_id res chain seq x y z
N MET A 1 20.99 18.04 -24.49
CA MET A 1 20.92 18.02 -23.02
C MET A 1 19.47 18.17 -22.63
N SER A 2 18.91 17.25 -21.88
CA SER A 2 17.53 17.37 -21.38
C SER A 2 17.46 18.59 -20.45
N GLU A 3 16.43 19.38 -20.64
CA GLU A 3 16.20 20.58 -19.81
C GLU A 3 15.99 20.17 -18.35
N VAL A 4 16.70 20.81 -17.44
CA VAL A 4 16.51 20.59 -15.99
C VAL A 4 15.36 21.46 -15.52
N LYS A 5 14.32 20.84 -14.99
CA LYS A 5 13.15 21.55 -14.48
C LYS A 5 13.26 21.72 -12.97
N HIS A 6 13.31 22.95 -12.49
CA HIS A 6 13.36 23.24 -11.06
C HIS A 6 11.97 23.58 -10.51
N SER A 7 11.66 23.06 -9.32
CA SER A 7 10.41 23.34 -8.60
C SER A 7 10.70 23.51 -7.11
N ARG A 8 10.02 24.44 -6.45
CA ARG A 8 10.20 24.62 -4.99
C ARG A 8 9.87 23.36 -4.22
N LEU A 9 8.84 22.61 -4.67
CA LEU A 9 8.38 21.40 -4.00
C LEU A 9 8.01 20.35 -5.05
N ILE A 10 8.63 19.19 -4.95
CA ILE A 10 8.21 18.01 -5.72
C ILE A 10 7.55 17.01 -4.77
N ILE A 11 6.47 16.40 -5.24
CA ILE A 11 5.80 15.28 -4.59
C ILE A 11 5.99 14.07 -5.49
N LEU A 12 6.67 13.05 -4.99
CA LEU A 12 6.98 11.86 -5.77
C LEU A 12 5.98 10.75 -5.41
N GLY A 13 5.09 10.47 -6.34
CA GLY A 13 4.01 9.50 -6.19
C GLY A 13 2.63 10.15 -6.22
N SER A 14 1.72 9.55 -6.98
CA SER A 14 0.37 10.07 -7.25
C SER A 14 -0.75 9.25 -6.61
N GLY A 15 -0.44 8.46 -5.59
CA GLY A 15 -1.46 7.79 -4.78
C GLY A 15 -2.21 8.78 -3.88
N PRO A 16 -3.14 8.28 -3.03
CA PRO A 16 -3.91 9.18 -2.14
C PRO A 16 -3.05 10.10 -1.29
N ALA A 17 -1.92 9.61 -0.78
CA ALA A 17 -1.00 10.44 0.03
C ALA A 17 -0.41 11.58 -0.80
N GLY A 18 0.00 11.27 -2.05
CA GLY A 18 0.60 12.28 -2.94
C GLY A 18 -0.39 13.37 -3.34
N TYR A 19 -1.58 12.98 -3.79
CA TYR A 19 -2.58 14.00 -4.16
C TYR A 19 -3.07 14.79 -2.94
N THR A 20 -3.19 14.15 -1.77
CA THR A 20 -3.53 14.88 -0.54
C THR A 20 -2.46 15.92 -0.22
N ALA A 21 -1.18 15.53 -0.27
CA ALA A 21 -0.06 16.45 -0.07
C ALA A 21 -0.11 17.61 -1.07
N ALA A 22 -0.42 17.30 -2.34
CA ALA A 22 -0.50 18.30 -3.41
C ALA A 22 -1.58 19.35 -3.12
N VAL A 23 -2.79 18.93 -2.72
CA VAL A 23 -3.88 19.84 -2.39
C VAL A 23 -3.45 20.81 -1.27
N TYR A 24 -2.88 20.29 -0.19
CA TYR A 24 -2.48 21.14 0.94
C TYR A 24 -1.30 22.06 0.60
N ALA A 25 -0.32 21.55 -0.15
CA ALA A 25 0.84 22.35 -0.58
C ALA A 25 0.42 23.48 -1.54
N ALA A 26 -0.46 23.15 -2.49
CA ALA A 26 -0.98 24.15 -3.43
C ALA A 26 -1.76 25.25 -2.71
N ARG A 27 -2.64 24.87 -1.76
CA ARG A 27 -3.39 25.82 -0.94
C ARG A 27 -2.47 26.68 -0.07
N ALA A 28 -1.27 26.21 0.24
CA ALA A 28 -0.24 26.99 0.94
C ALA A 28 0.63 27.81 -0.02
N ASN A 29 0.25 27.86 -1.31
CA ASN A 29 0.95 28.62 -2.37
C ASN A 29 2.39 28.14 -2.61
N LEU A 30 2.63 26.83 -2.44
CA LEU A 30 3.96 26.26 -2.67
C LEU A 30 4.17 25.81 -4.11
N LYS A 31 3.13 25.84 -4.95
CA LYS A 31 3.15 25.47 -6.36
C LYS A 31 3.81 24.09 -6.55
N PRO A 32 3.23 23.03 -5.97
CA PRO A 32 3.84 21.71 -6.03
C PRO A 32 3.78 21.11 -7.44
N VAL A 33 4.77 20.27 -7.75
CA VAL A 33 4.77 19.41 -8.91
C VAL A 33 4.63 17.97 -8.41
N VAL A 34 3.65 17.23 -8.92
CA VAL A 34 3.50 15.79 -8.64
C VAL A 34 4.11 15.00 -9.79
N ILE A 35 5.05 14.09 -9.49
CA ILE A 35 5.59 13.15 -10.47
C ILE A 35 4.94 11.79 -10.18
N THR A 36 4.22 11.26 -11.17
CA THR A 36 3.26 10.18 -10.94
C THR A 36 3.88 8.81 -10.67
N GLY A 37 5.00 8.50 -11.30
CA GLY A 37 5.51 7.14 -11.36
C GLY A 37 4.90 6.35 -12.51
N ILE A 38 5.16 5.05 -12.55
CA ILE A 38 4.71 4.14 -13.61
C ILE A 38 3.18 4.00 -13.62
N GLN A 39 2.56 4.05 -12.44
CA GLN A 39 1.12 3.83 -12.29
C GLN A 39 0.46 5.08 -11.71
N PRO A 40 0.01 6.02 -12.57
CA PRO A 40 -0.68 7.22 -12.08
C PRO A 40 -1.93 6.86 -11.26
N GLY A 41 -2.03 7.41 -10.07
CA GLY A 41 -3.10 7.09 -9.10
C GLY A 41 -2.73 5.96 -8.13
N GLY A 42 -1.65 5.24 -8.40
CA GLY A 42 -1.16 4.19 -7.50
C GLY A 42 -2.06 2.97 -7.44
N GLN A 43 -1.92 2.17 -6.38
CA GLN A 43 -2.58 0.86 -6.27
C GLN A 43 -4.12 0.92 -6.29
N LEU A 44 -4.71 2.03 -5.84
CA LEU A 44 -6.18 2.14 -5.87
C LEU A 44 -6.75 2.06 -7.28
N THR A 45 -5.96 2.36 -8.32
CA THR A 45 -6.45 2.26 -9.70
C THR A 45 -6.71 0.80 -10.14
N THR A 46 -6.22 -0.17 -9.37
CA THR A 46 -6.49 -1.60 -9.64
C THR A 46 -7.58 -2.17 -8.73
N THR A 47 -8.10 -1.36 -7.81
CA THR A 47 -9.17 -1.77 -6.87
C THR A 47 -10.54 -1.47 -7.49
N THR A 48 -11.47 -2.41 -7.39
CA THR A 48 -12.83 -2.22 -7.92
C THR A 48 -13.62 -1.22 -7.06
N GLU A 49 -14.25 -1.66 -5.99
CA GLU A 49 -15.03 -0.79 -5.11
C GLU A 49 -14.24 -0.38 -3.87
N VAL A 50 -14.47 0.84 -3.38
CA VAL A 50 -13.79 1.40 -2.22
C VAL A 50 -14.85 1.85 -1.20
N ASP A 51 -15.37 0.89 -0.45
CA ASP A 51 -16.47 1.13 0.50
C ASP A 51 -16.01 1.81 1.80
N ASN A 52 -14.72 1.81 2.06
CA ASN A 52 -14.17 2.37 3.30
C ASN A 52 -13.63 3.79 3.15
N TRP A 53 -13.88 4.46 2.03
CA TRP A 53 -13.51 5.86 1.84
C TRP A 53 -14.58 6.76 2.42
N PRO A 54 -14.29 7.53 3.49
CA PRO A 54 -15.31 8.40 4.10
C PRO A 54 -15.73 9.51 3.16
N GLY A 55 -17.03 9.73 3.04
CA GLY A 55 -17.60 10.79 2.22
C GLY A 55 -18.30 10.32 0.96
N ASP A 56 -18.15 9.03 0.64
CA ASP A 56 -18.92 8.40 -0.44
C ASP A 56 -19.78 7.29 0.16
N VAL A 57 -21.02 7.19 -0.28
CA VAL A 57 -22.01 6.29 0.34
C VAL A 57 -21.93 4.88 -0.28
N GLU A 58 -21.89 4.82 -1.61
CA GLU A 58 -21.83 3.54 -2.34
C GLU A 58 -21.32 3.75 -3.76
N GLY A 59 -20.79 2.71 -4.36
CA GLY A 59 -20.45 2.66 -5.78
C GLY A 59 -19.18 3.42 -6.16
N LEU A 60 -18.37 3.84 -5.18
CA LEU A 60 -17.10 4.47 -5.49
C LEU A 60 -16.08 3.42 -5.89
N THR A 61 -15.50 3.58 -7.09
CA THR A 61 -14.41 2.70 -7.54
C THR A 61 -13.05 3.37 -7.30
N GLY A 62 -12.01 2.54 -7.18
CA GLY A 62 -10.64 3.06 -7.01
C GLY A 62 -10.23 4.02 -8.13
N PRO A 63 -10.40 3.66 -9.42
CA PRO A 63 -10.10 4.60 -10.51
C PRO A 63 -10.88 5.92 -10.42
N ALA A 64 -12.18 5.86 -10.08
CA ALA A 64 -13.01 7.07 -9.96
C ALA A 64 -12.51 7.95 -8.81
N LEU A 65 -12.16 7.36 -7.67
CA LEU A 65 -11.59 8.09 -6.54
C LEU A 65 -10.29 8.78 -6.93
N MET A 66 -9.38 8.06 -7.58
CA MET A 66 -8.07 8.62 -7.95
C MET A 66 -8.19 9.73 -9.01
N THR A 67 -9.15 9.61 -9.93
CA THR A 67 -9.47 10.68 -10.88
C THR A 67 -9.94 11.94 -10.14
N ARG A 68 -10.85 11.79 -9.18
CA ARG A 68 -11.35 12.91 -8.37
C ARG A 68 -10.22 13.56 -7.56
N MET A 69 -9.32 12.76 -6.98
CA MET A 69 -8.21 13.29 -6.19
C MET A 69 -7.22 14.05 -7.08
N GLN A 70 -6.95 13.55 -8.29
CA GLN A 70 -6.12 14.26 -9.27
C GLN A 70 -6.76 15.60 -9.64
N GLN A 71 -8.03 15.59 -10.05
CA GLN A 71 -8.77 16.81 -10.41
C GLN A 71 -8.78 17.82 -9.25
N HIS A 72 -8.86 17.32 -8.01
CA HIS A 72 -8.83 18.21 -6.84
C HIS A 72 -7.46 18.89 -6.69
N ALA A 73 -6.37 18.17 -6.95
CA ALA A 73 -5.02 18.75 -6.92
C ALA A 73 -4.85 19.78 -8.07
N GLU A 74 -5.28 19.42 -9.29
CA GLU A 74 -5.22 20.29 -10.47
C GLU A 74 -6.04 21.56 -10.30
N ARG A 75 -7.16 21.51 -9.57
CA ARG A 75 -8.00 22.67 -9.28
C ARG A 75 -7.22 23.80 -8.60
N PHE A 76 -6.16 23.46 -7.88
CA PHE A 76 -5.28 24.45 -7.21
C PHE A 76 -3.96 24.64 -7.95
N ASP A 77 -3.98 24.44 -9.27
CA ASP A 77 -2.83 24.64 -10.17
C ASP A 77 -1.63 23.75 -9.83
N THR A 78 -1.86 22.55 -9.27
CA THR A 78 -0.81 21.54 -9.15
C THR A 78 -0.45 21.01 -10.53
N GLU A 79 0.82 21.06 -10.86
CA GLU A 79 1.31 20.45 -12.10
C GLU A 79 1.49 18.96 -11.92
N ILE A 80 0.94 18.15 -12.85
CA ILE A 80 1.10 16.68 -12.85
C ILE A 80 2.07 16.31 -13.97
N VAL A 81 3.16 15.66 -13.62
CA VAL A 81 4.19 15.19 -14.55
C VAL A 81 4.13 13.67 -14.62
N TYR A 82 3.88 13.14 -15.80
CA TYR A 82 3.82 11.69 -16.07
C TYR A 82 5.24 11.21 -16.41
N ASP A 83 5.98 10.83 -15.38
CA ASP A 83 7.35 10.35 -15.53
C ASP A 83 7.67 9.33 -14.43
N HIS A 84 8.63 8.46 -14.69
CA HIS A 84 9.11 7.46 -13.74
C HIS A 84 10.53 7.84 -13.29
N ILE A 85 10.69 8.11 -12.02
CA ILE A 85 12.01 8.46 -11.45
C ILE A 85 12.78 7.18 -11.14
N HIS A 86 13.99 7.08 -11.69
CA HIS A 86 14.88 5.94 -11.47
C HIS A 86 16.13 6.29 -10.65
N THR A 87 16.37 7.59 -10.37
CA THR A 87 17.50 8.03 -9.52
C THR A 87 17.08 9.22 -8.68
N ALA A 88 17.49 9.22 -7.42
CA ALA A 88 17.31 10.36 -6.50
C ALA A 88 18.65 10.68 -5.85
N GLU A 89 19.02 11.96 -5.83
CA GLU A 89 20.25 12.45 -5.19
C GLU A 89 19.80 13.44 -4.10
N LEU A 90 19.88 13.02 -2.84
CA LEU A 90 19.36 13.78 -1.71
C LEU A 90 20.45 14.34 -0.78
N GLN A 91 21.72 14.07 -1.08
CA GLN A 91 22.84 14.50 -0.25
C GLN A 91 23.27 15.94 -0.52
N GLN A 92 22.78 16.53 -1.61
CA GLN A 92 23.10 17.89 -2.00
C GLN A 92 21.83 18.67 -2.34
N ARG A 93 21.90 20.00 -2.23
CA ARG A 93 20.79 20.88 -2.62
C ARG A 93 21.17 21.66 -3.89
N PRO A 94 20.19 21.90 -4.77
CA PRO A 94 18.83 21.38 -4.72
C PRO A 94 18.81 19.84 -4.89
N PHE A 95 17.81 19.19 -4.30
CA PHE A 95 17.63 17.73 -4.50
C PHE A 95 17.41 17.44 -5.98
N THR A 96 17.98 16.35 -6.48
CA THR A 96 17.92 16.02 -7.90
C THR A 96 17.24 14.65 -8.10
N LEU A 97 16.27 14.62 -9.02
CA LEU A 97 15.56 13.41 -9.42
C LEU A 97 15.74 13.24 -10.94
N LYS A 98 16.12 12.03 -11.36
CA LYS A 98 16.27 11.72 -12.79
C LYS A 98 15.22 10.70 -13.19
N GLY A 99 14.44 11.07 -14.18
CA GLY A 99 13.39 10.22 -14.72
C GLY A 99 13.67 9.79 -16.15
N ASP A 100 12.72 9.06 -16.70
CA ASP A 100 12.81 8.58 -18.10
C ASP A 100 12.73 9.76 -19.08
N SER A 101 11.96 10.79 -18.73
CA SER A 101 11.70 11.94 -19.62
C SER A 101 12.56 13.15 -19.30
N GLY A 102 13.10 13.28 -18.07
CA GLY A 102 13.85 14.48 -17.74
C GLY A 102 14.56 14.43 -16.40
N THR A 103 15.19 15.56 -16.08
CA THR A 103 15.84 15.79 -14.79
C THR A 103 15.09 16.90 -14.06
N TYR A 104 14.78 16.64 -12.80
CA TYR A 104 14.01 17.54 -11.94
C TYR A 104 14.83 17.92 -10.72
N THR A 105 14.75 19.17 -10.29
CA THR A 105 15.39 19.58 -9.03
C THR A 105 14.37 20.26 -8.13
N CYS A 106 14.58 20.18 -6.81
CA CYS A 106 13.66 20.81 -5.86
C CYS A 106 14.36 21.24 -4.57
N ASP A 107 13.75 22.23 -3.89
CA ASP A 107 14.21 22.68 -2.58
C ASP A 107 13.68 21.75 -1.49
N ALA A 108 12.48 21.19 -1.68
CA ALA A 108 11.86 20.23 -0.75
C ALA A 108 11.21 19.08 -1.53
N LEU A 109 11.21 17.89 -0.92
CA LEU A 109 10.67 16.68 -1.53
C LEU A 109 9.70 16.00 -0.56
N ILE A 110 8.52 15.60 -1.07
CA ILE A 110 7.60 14.72 -0.35
C ILE A 110 7.60 13.37 -1.07
N ILE A 111 7.98 12.32 -0.37
CA ILE A 111 8.01 10.94 -0.89
C ILE A 111 6.67 10.30 -0.53
N ALA A 112 5.89 9.94 -1.56
CA ALA A 112 4.57 9.32 -1.43
C ALA A 112 4.46 8.11 -2.37
N THR A 113 5.57 7.37 -2.51
CA THR A 113 5.71 6.26 -3.46
C THR A 113 4.99 4.99 -3.03
N GLY A 114 4.47 4.96 -1.79
CA GLY A 114 3.66 3.85 -1.31
C GLY A 114 4.43 2.56 -1.04
N ALA A 115 3.69 1.47 -0.98
CA ALA A 115 4.23 0.12 -0.84
C ALA A 115 3.43 -0.81 -1.75
N SER A 116 4.11 -1.76 -2.35
CA SER A 116 3.48 -2.71 -3.26
C SER A 116 3.18 -4.02 -2.53
N ALA A 117 1.96 -4.53 -2.68
CA ALA A 117 1.60 -5.83 -2.14
C ALA A 117 2.47 -6.90 -2.80
N GLN A 118 2.91 -7.87 -2.00
CA GLN A 118 3.66 -9.00 -2.52
C GLN A 118 2.68 -10.11 -2.87
N TYR A 119 2.88 -10.68 -4.04
CA TYR A 119 2.12 -11.80 -4.55
C TYR A 119 3.03 -13.02 -4.72
N LEU A 120 2.45 -14.19 -4.92
CA LEU A 120 3.21 -15.43 -5.08
C LEU A 120 3.85 -15.53 -6.48
N GLY A 121 3.33 -14.78 -7.44
CA GLY A 121 3.84 -14.74 -8.81
C GLY A 121 3.34 -15.89 -9.67
N MET A 122 2.16 -16.41 -9.37
CA MET A 122 1.54 -17.49 -10.15
C MET A 122 0.63 -16.91 -11.23
N SER A 123 0.63 -17.51 -12.42
CA SER A 123 -0.25 -17.07 -13.50
C SER A 123 -1.74 -17.17 -13.12
N SER A 124 -2.11 -18.18 -12.32
CA SER A 124 -3.50 -18.32 -11.85
C SER A 124 -3.87 -17.23 -10.85
N GLU A 125 -2.93 -16.82 -10.01
CA GLU A 125 -3.13 -15.68 -9.08
C GLU A 125 -3.41 -14.40 -9.88
N GLU A 126 -2.58 -14.15 -10.90
CA GLU A 126 -2.72 -12.96 -11.76
C GLU A 126 -4.04 -12.96 -12.52
N ALA A 127 -4.46 -14.11 -13.04
CA ALA A 127 -5.69 -14.26 -13.83
C ALA A 127 -6.96 -13.89 -13.04
N PHE A 128 -6.95 -14.10 -11.72
CA PHE A 128 -8.11 -13.84 -10.87
C PHE A 128 -7.93 -12.61 -9.96
N MET A 129 -6.92 -11.77 -10.22
CA MET A 129 -6.73 -10.54 -9.47
C MET A 129 -7.94 -9.62 -9.63
N GLY A 130 -8.56 -9.20 -8.53
CA GLY A 130 -9.80 -8.42 -8.54
C GLY A 130 -11.06 -9.24 -8.87
N LYS A 131 -10.92 -10.55 -9.09
CA LYS A 131 -12.03 -11.47 -9.38
C LYS A 131 -12.02 -12.65 -8.40
N GLY A 132 -11.62 -12.39 -7.17
CA GLY A 132 -11.49 -13.40 -6.13
C GLY A 132 -10.13 -13.45 -5.47
N VAL A 133 -9.09 -12.90 -6.10
CA VAL A 133 -7.75 -12.77 -5.49
C VAL A 133 -7.55 -11.31 -5.06
N SER A 134 -7.16 -11.13 -3.81
CA SER A 134 -6.88 -9.83 -3.20
C SER A 134 -5.65 -9.91 -2.29
N ALA A 135 -5.07 -8.76 -1.96
CA ALA A 135 -4.00 -8.64 -0.95
C ALA A 135 -4.41 -7.69 0.19
N CYS A 136 -5.73 -7.48 0.36
CA CYS A 136 -6.23 -6.54 1.38
C CYS A 136 -7.59 -7.01 1.91
N ALA A 137 -7.60 -7.67 3.05
CA ALA A 137 -8.85 -8.17 3.64
C ALA A 137 -9.77 -7.04 4.10
N THR A 138 -9.21 -5.93 4.57
CA THR A 138 -10.02 -4.78 5.02
C THR A 138 -10.65 -4.02 3.85
N CYS A 139 -10.05 -4.14 2.65
CA CYS A 139 -10.60 -3.53 1.43
C CYS A 139 -11.74 -4.38 0.87
N ASP A 140 -11.47 -5.67 0.66
CA ASP A 140 -12.31 -6.54 -0.15
C ASP A 140 -13.07 -7.60 0.66
N GLY A 141 -12.78 -7.75 1.95
CA GLY A 141 -13.36 -8.81 2.78
C GLY A 141 -14.89 -8.77 2.86
N PHE A 142 -15.48 -7.58 2.80
CA PHE A 142 -16.93 -7.41 2.87
C PHE A 142 -17.66 -8.15 1.73
N PHE A 143 -17.05 -8.21 0.54
CA PHE A 143 -17.64 -8.89 -0.63
C PHE A 143 -17.78 -10.41 -0.41
N TYR A 144 -17.07 -10.97 0.57
CA TYR A 144 -17.07 -12.40 0.88
C TYR A 144 -17.89 -12.73 2.13
N ARG A 145 -18.81 -11.86 2.49
CA ARG A 145 -19.71 -12.06 3.64
C ARG A 145 -20.45 -13.40 3.51
N ASN A 146 -20.37 -14.23 4.56
CA ASN A 146 -20.98 -15.56 4.64
C ASN A 146 -20.45 -16.56 3.59
N GLN A 147 -19.28 -16.28 2.99
CA GLN A 147 -18.64 -17.20 2.03
C GLN A 147 -17.38 -17.83 2.65
N VAL A 148 -16.87 -18.86 2.01
CA VAL A 148 -15.61 -19.50 2.42
C VAL A 148 -14.45 -18.78 1.72
N VAL A 149 -13.41 -18.46 2.46
CA VAL A 149 -12.23 -17.75 1.93
C VAL A 149 -10.94 -18.37 2.46
N CYS A 150 -9.82 -18.08 1.82
CA CYS A 150 -8.53 -18.42 2.40
C CYS A 150 -7.62 -17.21 2.50
N VAL A 151 -6.67 -17.28 3.45
CA VAL A 151 -5.59 -16.31 3.63
C VAL A 151 -4.28 -17.08 3.50
N VAL A 152 -3.39 -16.59 2.66
CA VAL A 152 -2.08 -17.23 2.43
C VAL A 152 -1.01 -16.38 3.12
N GLY A 153 -0.34 -16.96 4.12
CA GLY A 153 0.70 -16.22 4.85
C GLY A 153 0.97 -16.82 6.22
N GLY A 154 1.74 -16.11 7.04
CA GLY A 154 2.07 -16.60 8.40
C GLY A 154 2.77 -15.55 9.27
N GLY A 155 2.78 -14.31 8.84
CA GLY A 155 3.22 -13.15 9.63
C GLY A 155 2.04 -12.43 10.27
N ASN A 156 2.30 -11.27 10.88
CA ASN A 156 1.27 -10.45 11.54
C ASN A 156 0.11 -10.16 10.58
N THR A 157 0.41 -9.68 9.38
CA THR A 157 -0.60 -9.35 8.37
C THR A 157 -1.56 -10.51 8.10
N ALA A 158 -1.01 -11.72 7.87
CA ALA A 158 -1.85 -12.88 7.56
C ALA A 158 -2.78 -13.24 8.72
N VAL A 159 -2.27 -13.18 9.95
CA VAL A 159 -3.07 -13.50 11.14
C VAL A 159 -4.14 -12.43 11.37
N GLU A 160 -3.77 -11.16 11.25
CA GLU A 160 -4.71 -10.04 11.39
C GLU A 160 -5.83 -10.11 10.34
N GLU A 161 -5.47 -10.39 9.08
CA GLU A 161 -6.46 -10.55 8.01
C GLU A 161 -7.38 -11.76 8.24
N ALA A 162 -6.81 -12.89 8.68
CA ALA A 162 -7.62 -14.07 9.00
C ALA A 162 -8.60 -13.79 10.14
N LEU A 163 -8.15 -13.10 11.19
CA LEU A 163 -9.00 -12.71 12.31
C LEU A 163 -10.09 -11.71 11.88
N TYR A 164 -9.74 -10.76 11.02
CA TYR A 164 -10.71 -9.81 10.47
C TYR A 164 -11.78 -10.54 9.66
N LEU A 165 -11.35 -11.39 8.73
CA LEU A 165 -12.25 -12.16 7.87
C LEU A 165 -13.12 -13.14 8.67
N ALA A 166 -12.62 -13.67 9.79
CA ALA A 166 -13.38 -14.57 10.65
C ALA A 166 -14.65 -13.93 11.24
N ASN A 167 -14.73 -12.60 11.26
CA ASN A 167 -15.91 -11.88 11.71
C ASN A 167 -16.96 -11.66 10.59
N ILE A 168 -16.57 -11.93 9.34
CA ILE A 168 -17.36 -11.60 8.15
C ILE A 168 -17.72 -12.85 7.35
N ALA A 169 -16.72 -13.70 7.11
CA ALA A 169 -16.82 -14.87 6.26
C ALA A 169 -17.50 -16.04 7.01
N LYS A 170 -18.04 -16.98 6.28
CA LYS A 170 -18.58 -18.24 6.82
C LYS A 170 -17.46 -19.09 7.43
N GLU A 171 -16.33 -19.20 6.72
CA GLU A 171 -15.16 -19.97 7.15
C GLU A 171 -13.91 -19.37 6.53
N VAL A 172 -12.80 -19.35 7.28
CA VAL A 172 -11.51 -18.81 6.84
C VAL A 172 -10.45 -19.90 6.94
N HIS A 173 -9.77 -20.20 5.84
CA HIS A 173 -8.69 -21.16 5.79
C HIS A 173 -7.35 -20.41 5.77
N LEU A 174 -6.56 -20.49 6.84
CA LEU A 174 -5.20 -19.92 6.85
C LEU A 174 -4.22 -20.98 6.32
N ILE A 175 -3.57 -20.65 5.21
CA ILE A 175 -2.64 -21.55 4.51
C ILE A 175 -1.22 -21.08 4.81
N HIS A 176 -0.45 -21.94 5.47
CA HIS A 176 0.93 -21.61 5.86
C HIS A 176 1.92 -22.72 5.52
N ARG A 177 3.01 -22.33 4.85
CA ARG A 177 4.02 -23.25 4.33
C ARG A 177 4.90 -23.92 5.39
N ARG A 178 4.77 -23.55 6.68
CA ARG A 178 5.54 -24.07 7.79
C ARG A 178 4.60 -24.58 8.89
N ASP A 179 5.19 -25.16 9.92
CA ASP A 179 4.46 -25.65 11.11
C ASP A 179 4.32 -24.59 12.21
N LYS A 180 4.86 -23.36 11.99
CA LYS A 180 4.85 -22.29 13.01
C LYS A 180 4.69 -20.94 12.35
N LEU A 181 3.85 -20.08 12.96
CA LEU A 181 3.67 -18.71 12.54
C LEU A 181 4.84 -17.84 13.00
N ARG A 182 5.04 -16.73 12.31
CA ARG A 182 6.01 -15.69 12.68
C ARG A 182 5.35 -14.46 13.29
N SER A 183 4.03 -14.50 13.44
CA SER A 183 3.26 -13.40 14.03
C SER A 183 3.50 -13.29 15.53
N GLU A 184 3.12 -12.16 16.09
CA GLU A 184 3.20 -11.90 17.53
C GLU A 184 2.35 -12.92 18.30
N LYS A 185 2.82 -13.26 19.52
CA LYS A 185 2.19 -14.31 20.34
C LYS A 185 0.71 -14.03 20.61
N ILE A 186 0.38 -12.77 20.94
CA ILE A 186 -1.00 -12.39 21.22
C ILE A 186 -1.93 -12.60 20.00
N LEU A 187 -1.41 -12.40 18.80
CA LEU A 187 -2.17 -12.67 17.56
C LEU A 187 -2.36 -14.16 17.35
N GLN A 188 -1.30 -14.95 17.64
CA GLN A 188 -1.39 -16.41 17.55
C GLN A 188 -2.45 -16.97 18.50
N ASP A 189 -2.46 -16.49 19.75
CA ASP A 189 -3.41 -16.95 20.77
C ASP A 189 -4.86 -16.69 20.31
N LYS A 190 -5.15 -15.51 19.77
CA LYS A 190 -6.47 -15.18 19.21
C LYS A 190 -6.82 -16.07 18.02
N LEU A 191 -5.85 -16.33 17.13
CA LEU A 191 -6.07 -17.18 15.96
C LEU A 191 -6.36 -18.62 16.37
N PHE A 192 -5.61 -19.15 17.34
CA PHE A 192 -5.81 -20.52 17.82
C PHE A 192 -7.16 -20.67 18.52
N ASP A 193 -7.59 -19.67 19.28
CA ASP A 193 -8.95 -19.69 19.84
C ASP A 193 -10.01 -19.72 18.73
N LYS A 194 -9.84 -18.91 17.68
CA LYS A 194 -10.76 -18.93 16.53
C LYS A 194 -10.67 -20.25 15.72
N ALA A 195 -9.54 -20.93 15.76
CA ALA A 195 -9.40 -22.24 15.11
C ALA A 195 -10.05 -23.36 15.94
N GLU A 196 -9.98 -23.27 17.25
CA GLU A 196 -10.56 -24.28 18.16
C GLU A 196 -12.06 -24.09 18.34
N ASN A 197 -12.50 -22.84 18.55
CA ASN A 197 -13.87 -22.53 18.96
C ASN A 197 -14.70 -21.81 17.89
N GLY A 198 -14.13 -21.50 16.76
CA GLY A 198 -14.78 -20.68 15.72
C GLY A 198 -14.67 -21.26 14.31
N ASN A 199 -14.57 -20.34 13.37
CA ASN A 199 -14.67 -20.63 11.94
C ASN A 199 -13.34 -20.54 11.17
N VAL A 200 -12.20 -20.63 11.88
CA VAL A 200 -10.87 -20.63 11.22
C VAL A 200 -10.37 -22.08 11.10
N ARG A 201 -9.76 -22.41 9.98
CA ARG A 201 -9.10 -23.70 9.73
C ARG A 201 -7.65 -23.46 9.37
N LEU A 202 -6.73 -24.15 10.04
CA LEU A 202 -5.29 -23.96 9.84
C LEU A 202 -4.74 -25.07 8.95
N HIS A 203 -4.06 -24.70 7.88
CA HIS A 203 -3.39 -25.62 6.96
C HIS A 203 -1.87 -25.43 7.08
N TRP A 204 -1.27 -26.23 7.95
CA TRP A 204 0.17 -26.21 8.18
C TRP A 204 0.91 -26.97 7.09
N ASN A 205 2.16 -26.60 6.86
CA ASN A 205 3.03 -27.26 5.87
C ASN A 205 2.36 -27.35 4.50
N THR A 206 1.64 -26.27 4.14
CA THR A 206 0.80 -26.23 2.95
C THR A 206 1.05 -24.93 2.19
N THR A 207 1.17 -25.03 0.87
CA THR A 207 1.28 -23.90 -0.02
C THR A 207 0.07 -23.84 -0.96
N LEU A 208 -0.23 -22.66 -1.45
CA LEU A 208 -1.14 -22.48 -2.58
C LEU A 208 -0.41 -22.97 -3.83
N ASP A 209 -0.98 -23.92 -4.55
CA ASP A 209 -0.43 -24.49 -5.78
C ASP A 209 -1.05 -23.85 -7.01
N GLU A 210 -2.38 -23.62 -6.97
CA GLU A 210 -3.10 -22.98 -8.07
C GLU A 210 -4.38 -22.36 -7.54
N VAL A 211 -4.77 -21.21 -8.11
CA VAL A 211 -6.10 -20.61 -7.93
C VAL A 211 -7.00 -21.18 -9.02
N LEU A 212 -8.14 -21.72 -8.62
CA LEU A 212 -9.12 -22.33 -9.53
C LEU A 212 -10.31 -21.38 -9.70
N GLY A 213 -10.82 -21.31 -10.91
CA GLY A 213 -11.96 -20.44 -11.16
C GLY A 213 -12.47 -20.55 -12.59
N ASP A 214 -13.48 -19.73 -12.88
CA ASP A 214 -14.11 -19.67 -14.18
C ASP A 214 -14.34 -18.20 -14.60
N ALA A 215 -15.18 -17.98 -15.57
CA ALA A 215 -15.48 -16.63 -16.08
C ALA A 215 -16.05 -15.70 -14.99
N SER A 216 -16.67 -16.24 -13.93
CA SER A 216 -17.29 -15.46 -12.86
C SER A 216 -16.29 -15.12 -11.73
N GLY A 217 -15.11 -15.76 -11.70
CA GLY A 217 -14.09 -15.52 -10.69
C GLY A 217 -13.60 -16.80 -10.02
N VAL A 218 -13.04 -16.66 -8.83
CA VAL A 218 -12.48 -17.77 -8.05
C VAL A 218 -13.59 -18.72 -7.59
N THR A 219 -13.39 -20.03 -7.78
CA THR A 219 -14.27 -21.09 -7.28
C THR A 219 -13.58 -22.01 -6.28
N GLY A 220 -12.25 -21.93 -6.17
CA GLY A 220 -11.49 -22.76 -5.26
C GLY A 220 -9.99 -22.57 -5.42
N VAL A 221 -9.26 -23.39 -4.70
CA VAL A 221 -7.79 -23.45 -4.79
C VAL A 221 -7.31 -24.88 -4.78
N ARG A 222 -6.17 -25.14 -5.41
CA ARG A 222 -5.42 -26.36 -5.22
C ARG A 222 -4.29 -26.06 -4.24
N LEU A 223 -4.24 -26.84 -3.19
CA LEU A 223 -3.24 -26.77 -2.12
C LEU A 223 -2.21 -27.91 -2.31
N LYS A 224 -0.98 -27.64 -1.87
CA LYS A 224 0.09 -28.63 -1.98
C LYS A 224 0.83 -28.75 -0.65
N SER A 225 0.97 -29.97 -0.18
CA SER A 225 1.72 -30.30 1.03
C SER A 225 3.22 -30.08 0.78
N THR A 226 3.89 -29.38 1.70
CA THR A 226 5.34 -29.18 1.65
C THR A 226 6.10 -30.40 2.22
N ILE A 227 5.38 -31.38 2.82
CA ILE A 227 6.00 -32.55 3.42
C ILE A 227 6.17 -33.66 2.37
N ASP A 228 5.10 -33.97 1.64
CA ASP A 228 5.08 -35.12 0.73
C ASP A 228 4.67 -34.75 -0.71
N GLY A 229 4.37 -33.49 -0.96
CA GLY A 229 3.99 -32.98 -2.29
C GLY A 229 2.57 -33.34 -2.71
N SER A 230 1.77 -33.99 -1.86
CA SER A 230 0.38 -34.34 -2.17
C SER A 230 -0.46 -33.07 -2.37
N THR A 231 -1.46 -33.19 -3.23
CA THR A 231 -2.36 -32.05 -3.51
C THR A 231 -3.78 -32.33 -3.08
N SER A 232 -4.51 -31.28 -2.74
CA SER A 232 -5.92 -31.35 -2.41
C SER A 232 -6.60 -30.07 -2.92
N GLU A 233 -7.90 -30.16 -3.20
CA GLU A 233 -8.66 -28.99 -3.63
C GLU A 233 -9.59 -28.52 -2.51
N LEU A 234 -9.81 -27.23 -2.46
CA LEU A 234 -10.67 -26.58 -1.48
C LEU A 234 -11.56 -25.57 -2.22
N SER A 235 -12.88 -25.79 -2.13
CA SER A 235 -13.85 -24.88 -2.74
C SER A 235 -13.99 -23.64 -1.88
N LEU A 236 -13.83 -22.45 -2.48
CA LEU A 236 -13.94 -21.16 -1.80
C LEU A 236 -14.15 -20.05 -2.83
N ALA A 237 -14.56 -18.87 -2.35
CA ALA A 237 -14.88 -17.74 -3.21
C ALA A 237 -13.81 -16.66 -3.25
N GLY A 238 -12.90 -16.64 -2.26
CA GLY A 238 -11.88 -15.57 -2.20
C GLY A 238 -10.56 -16.04 -1.63
N VAL A 239 -9.48 -15.52 -2.21
CA VAL A 239 -8.09 -15.81 -1.84
C VAL A 239 -7.41 -14.50 -1.44
N PHE A 240 -6.94 -14.40 -0.21
CA PHE A 240 -6.25 -13.22 0.30
C PHE A 240 -4.76 -13.54 0.43
N ILE A 241 -3.93 -12.88 -0.37
CA ILE A 241 -2.48 -13.09 -0.38
C ILE A 241 -1.86 -12.12 0.65
N ALA A 242 -1.49 -12.66 1.80
CA ALA A 242 -1.02 -11.86 2.95
C ALA A 242 0.43 -12.21 3.30
N ILE A 243 1.30 -12.17 2.28
CA ILE A 243 2.73 -12.49 2.45
C ILE A 243 3.59 -11.26 2.69
N GLY A 244 2.96 -10.09 2.79
CA GLY A 244 3.59 -8.82 3.14
C GLY A 244 3.54 -7.79 2.02
N HIS A 245 4.09 -6.62 2.31
CA HIS A 245 4.23 -5.52 1.38
C HIS A 245 5.70 -5.14 1.25
N LYS A 246 6.11 -4.67 0.09
CA LYS A 246 7.43 -4.10 -0.14
C LYS A 246 7.26 -2.59 -0.29
N PRO A 247 7.83 -1.78 0.62
CA PRO A 247 7.78 -0.33 0.42
C PRO A 247 8.61 0.08 -0.80
N ASN A 248 8.12 1.08 -1.52
CA ASN A 248 8.77 1.54 -2.77
C ASN A 248 9.84 2.58 -2.40
N THR A 249 10.92 2.11 -1.79
CA THR A 249 11.99 2.91 -1.20
C THR A 249 13.37 2.65 -1.81
N ASP A 250 13.45 1.80 -2.82
CA ASP A 250 14.74 1.38 -3.41
C ASP A 250 15.58 2.60 -3.85
N LEU A 251 14.92 3.66 -4.36
CA LEU A 251 15.56 4.92 -4.79
C LEU A 251 16.32 5.64 -3.66
N PHE A 252 15.94 5.41 -2.42
CA PHE A 252 16.44 6.16 -1.27
C PHE A 252 17.37 5.35 -0.38
N GLN A 253 17.66 4.11 -0.81
CA GLN A 253 18.51 3.20 -0.04
C GLN A 253 19.89 3.80 0.14
N GLY A 254 20.41 3.77 1.38
CA GLY A 254 21.71 4.37 1.69
C GLY A 254 21.69 5.88 1.88
N GLN A 255 20.57 6.54 1.59
CA GLN A 255 20.45 8.00 1.76
C GLN A 255 19.53 8.38 2.93
N LEU A 256 18.42 7.64 3.11
CA LEU A 256 17.44 7.92 4.16
C LEU A 256 17.42 6.78 5.18
N GLU A 257 17.17 7.12 6.43
CA GLU A 257 16.99 6.11 7.48
C GLU A 257 15.74 5.30 7.22
N MET A 258 15.88 3.97 7.37
CA MET A 258 14.79 3.02 7.15
C MET A 258 14.68 2.03 8.31
N ARG A 259 13.48 1.49 8.48
CA ARG A 259 13.22 0.36 9.35
C ARG A 259 12.37 -0.65 8.59
N ASP A 260 12.86 -1.87 8.45
CA ASP A 260 12.19 -2.95 7.69
C ASP A 260 11.85 -2.52 6.25
N GLY A 261 12.70 -1.67 5.65
CA GLY A 261 12.52 -1.12 4.31
C GLY A 261 11.66 0.13 4.24
N TYR A 262 10.91 0.47 5.29
CA TYR A 262 10.06 1.67 5.34
C TYR A 262 10.87 2.89 5.77
N LEU A 263 10.53 4.06 5.23
CA LEU A 263 11.18 5.32 5.61
C LEU A 263 10.82 5.70 7.05
N ARG A 264 11.82 6.04 7.84
CA ARG A 264 11.60 6.57 9.20
C ARG A 264 11.22 8.04 9.12
N ILE A 265 10.18 8.42 9.84
CA ILE A 265 9.70 9.80 9.90
C ILE A 265 9.52 10.24 11.35
N HIS A 266 9.58 11.55 11.55
CA HIS A 266 9.33 12.15 12.87
C HIS A 266 7.84 12.09 13.21
N GLY A 267 7.55 11.85 14.47
CA GLY A 267 6.19 11.95 15.00
C GLY A 267 5.76 13.40 15.20
N GLY A 268 4.45 13.63 15.25
CA GLY A 268 3.90 14.98 15.40
C GLY A 268 4.23 15.66 16.73
N SER A 269 4.48 14.89 17.79
CA SER A 269 4.80 15.43 19.11
C SER A 269 6.17 16.11 19.19
N GLU A 270 7.06 15.79 18.24
CA GLU A 270 8.44 16.33 18.22
C GLU A 270 8.60 17.48 17.22
N GLY A 271 7.50 17.90 16.60
CA GLY A 271 7.54 18.88 15.51
C GLY A 271 8.02 18.24 14.21
N ASN A 272 7.89 18.97 13.12
CA ASN A 272 8.30 18.52 11.78
C ASN A 272 7.75 17.12 11.44
N ALA A 273 6.49 16.89 11.77
CA ALA A 273 5.82 15.61 11.46
C ALA A 273 6.05 15.24 10.00
N THR A 274 6.28 13.94 9.76
CA THR A 274 6.57 13.35 8.45
C THR A 274 7.97 13.66 7.88
N GLN A 275 8.79 14.48 8.53
CA GLN A 275 10.17 14.71 8.08
C GLN A 275 10.99 13.43 8.24
N THR A 276 11.82 13.14 7.24
CA THR A 276 12.76 12.02 7.25
C THR A 276 14.07 12.40 7.93
N SER A 277 15.10 11.58 7.79
CA SER A 277 16.45 11.87 8.33
C SER A 277 17.16 13.01 7.61
N ILE A 278 16.66 13.46 6.45
CA ILE A 278 17.22 14.60 5.72
C ILE A 278 16.24 15.77 5.81
N GLU A 279 16.75 16.92 6.26
CA GLU A 279 15.97 18.15 6.33
C GLU A 279 15.43 18.55 4.95
N GLY A 280 14.12 18.85 4.87
CA GLY A 280 13.46 19.23 3.61
C GLY A 280 12.96 18.01 2.82
N VAL A 281 13.21 16.79 3.32
CA VAL A 281 12.66 15.57 2.74
C VAL A 281 11.63 14.99 3.70
N PHE A 282 10.43 14.80 3.21
CA PHE A 282 9.28 14.30 3.98
C PHE A 282 8.76 13.01 3.34
N ALA A 283 8.06 12.18 4.11
CA ALA A 283 7.44 10.96 3.56
C ALA A 283 6.05 10.77 4.14
N ALA A 284 5.12 10.28 3.32
CA ALA A 284 3.72 10.10 3.73
C ALA A 284 3.09 8.90 3.03
N GLY A 285 2.15 8.28 3.73
CA GLY A 285 1.46 7.08 3.25
C GLY A 285 2.28 5.82 3.51
N ASP A 286 1.98 4.78 2.75
CA ASP A 286 2.51 3.42 2.99
C ASP A 286 4.03 3.30 2.84
N VAL A 287 4.68 4.26 2.28
CA VAL A 287 6.15 4.28 2.18
C VAL A 287 6.82 4.47 3.55
N ALA A 288 6.10 5.11 4.50
CA ALA A 288 6.65 5.43 5.83
C ALA A 288 6.04 4.62 6.96
N UNK A 289 5.23 3.93 6.61
CA UNK A 289 4.68 3.21 7.69
C UNK A 289 4.23 1.86 7.29
N UNK A 290 4.37 1.03 7.96
CA UNK A 290 3.85 -0.23 7.63
C UNK A 290 2.43 -0.19 7.96
N UNK A 291 1.92 -0.08 7.26
CA UNK A 291 0.57 -0.04 7.36
C UNK A 291 -0.10 -1.30 7.50
N UNK A 292 0.44 -2.00 7.51
CA UNK A 292 -0.15 -3.22 7.56
C UNK A 292 -1.08 -3.44 8.67
N SER A 293 -1.03 -2.78 9.58
CA SER A 293 -1.81 -3.18 10.78
C SER A 293 -2.91 -2.21 11.20
N ARG A 294 -3.24 -1.20 10.41
CA ARG A 294 -4.28 -0.24 10.83
C ARG A 294 -5.24 0.13 9.69
N PRO A 295 -6.55 -0.03 9.88
CA PRO A 295 -7.56 0.21 8.83
C PRO A 295 -7.80 1.67 8.44
N VAL A 296 -7.04 2.63 8.92
CA VAL A 296 -7.30 4.06 8.65
C VAL A 296 -6.03 4.78 8.21
N GLN A 297 -5.31 4.24 7.23
CA GLN A 297 -4.10 4.93 6.78
C GLN A 297 -4.25 5.72 5.48
N TYR A 298 -5.41 5.64 4.83
CA TYR A 298 -5.67 6.48 3.66
C TYR A 298 -5.80 7.97 4.00
N ALA A 299 -5.97 8.31 5.27
CA ALA A 299 -6.22 9.68 5.69
C ALA A 299 -5.34 10.15 6.84
N ASN A 300 -4.03 9.95 6.76
CA ASN A 300 -3.17 10.63 7.73
C ASN A 300 -2.91 12.08 7.26
N TRP A 301 -4.00 12.76 6.85
CA TRP A 301 -3.98 14.14 6.41
C TRP A 301 -3.58 15.11 7.53
N ARG A 302 -3.69 14.67 8.80
CA ARG A 302 -3.26 15.48 9.96
C ARG A 302 -1.74 15.62 10.05
N SER A 303 -0.98 14.78 9.35
CA SER A 303 0.48 14.84 9.37
C SER A 303 1.04 15.98 8.50
N PHE A 304 0.23 16.53 7.60
CA PHE A 304 0.66 17.67 6.78
C PHE A 304 0.26 18.99 7.44
N SER A 305 1.12 19.50 8.29
CA SER A 305 0.99 20.89 8.72
C SER A 305 1.62 21.76 7.64
N PRO A 306 0.86 22.65 6.99
CA PRO A 306 1.43 23.62 6.06
C PRO A 306 2.56 24.42 6.70
N ALA A 307 2.50 24.63 8.01
CA ALA A 307 3.53 25.35 8.75
C ALA A 307 4.90 24.65 8.73
N SER A 308 4.93 23.30 8.77
CA SER A 308 6.20 22.59 8.74
C SER A 308 6.89 22.65 7.36
N ILE A 309 6.09 22.76 6.30
CA ILE A 309 6.62 22.92 4.93
C ILE A 309 6.95 24.40 4.66
N GLN A 310 6.10 25.32 5.12
CA GLN A 310 6.26 26.75 4.88
C GLN A 310 7.49 27.37 5.57
N LEU A 311 7.81 26.94 6.78
CA LEU A 311 8.92 27.50 7.57
C LEU A 311 10.30 27.28 6.93
N ARG A 312 10.42 26.39 5.97
CA ARG A 312 11.72 26.05 5.41
C ARG A 312 11.91 26.45 3.94
N CYS A 313 10.82 26.72 3.22
CA CYS A 313 10.92 27.33 1.90
C CYS A 313 11.27 28.84 1.96
N HIS A 314 11.19 29.47 3.16
CA HIS A 314 11.56 30.87 3.34
C HIS A 314 13.03 31.08 3.76
N ARG A 315 13.79 30.01 3.99
CA ARG A 315 15.20 30.11 4.43
C ARG A 315 16.22 29.59 3.39
N ALA A 316 15.77 29.26 2.16
CA ALA A 316 16.68 28.86 1.06
C ALA A 316 16.90 30.02 0.10
#